data_d26dfea2fe6d25f397f7cd839a3bd560
#
_entry.id   d26dfea2fe6d25f397f7cd839a3bd560
#
_cell.length_a   1.000
_cell.length_b   1.000
_cell.length_c   1.000
_cell.angle_alpha   90.00
_cell.angle_beta   90.00
_cell.angle_gamma   90.00
#
_symmetry.space_group_name_H-M   'P 1'
#
loop_
_entity.id
_entity.type
_entity.pdbx_description
1 polymer ?
#
loop_
_entity_poly.entity_id
_entity_poly.type
_entity_poly.pdbx_seq_one_letter_code
_entity_poly.pdbx_strand_id
1 'polypeptide(L)'
;MEKPDFSWENLKVGMIIGERNIILTQDSLSNYCDALGLQETIYSKDSPYENPIAPSMIFVNDLLAIYDENFKRFGTIHAALSYDFYAPIFLNKTYHEKVTVSELYIKRQKGWIVSELLVSNEEGKKVVRSLHTSVLSLTREHQSS
;
A
#
# COMPACT_ATOMS: atom_id res chain seq x y z
N MET A 1 0.91 14.23 18.91
CA MET A 1 2.00 14.82 18.10
C MET A 1 1.50 15.08 16.70
N GLU A 2 1.80 16.21 16.16
CA GLU A 2 1.38 16.57 14.81
C GLU A 2 2.19 15.79 13.77
N LYS A 3 1.51 15.26 12.74
CA LYS A 3 2.20 14.53 11.66
C LYS A 3 3.05 15.49 10.83
N PRO A 4 4.26 15.10 10.42
CA PRO A 4 5.06 15.91 9.52
C PRO A 4 4.41 16.03 8.14
N ASP A 5 4.73 17.11 7.44
CA ASP A 5 4.31 17.28 6.06
C ASP A 5 5.02 16.26 5.16
N PHE A 6 4.29 15.71 4.20
CA PHE A 6 4.86 14.90 3.14
C PHE A 6 5.55 15.83 2.13
N SER A 7 6.82 16.08 2.36
CA SER A 7 7.65 16.96 1.54
C SER A 7 8.97 16.29 1.19
N TRP A 8 9.59 16.77 0.11
CA TRP A 8 10.86 16.20 -0.37
C TRP A 8 11.95 16.15 0.70
N GLU A 9 12.05 17.22 1.51
CA GLU A 9 13.08 17.34 2.54
C GLU A 9 12.92 16.33 3.68
N ASN A 10 11.69 15.84 3.89
CA ASN A 10 11.35 14.91 4.98
C ASN A 10 11.54 13.44 4.60
N LEU A 11 11.94 13.16 3.36
CA LEU A 11 12.10 11.81 2.86
C LEU A 11 13.57 11.43 2.66
N LYS A 12 13.87 10.16 2.96
CA LYS A 12 15.20 9.56 2.74
C LYS A 12 15.05 8.15 2.23
N VAL A 13 15.94 7.74 1.34
CA VAL A 13 16.01 6.34 0.87
C VAL A 13 16.29 5.43 2.06
N GLY A 14 15.55 4.33 2.15
CA GLY A 14 15.61 3.38 3.26
C GLY A 14 14.75 3.74 4.46
N MET A 15 14.13 4.92 4.46
CA MET A 15 13.23 5.35 5.54
C MET A 15 12.00 4.44 5.60
N ILE A 16 11.67 3.97 6.79
CA ILE A 16 10.41 3.26 7.04
C ILE A 16 9.33 4.31 7.28
N ILE A 17 8.33 4.32 6.42
CA ILE A 17 7.18 5.22 6.53
C ILE A 17 6.24 4.76 7.64
N GLY A 18 6.00 3.46 7.71
CA GLY A 18 5.20 2.84 8.75
C GLY A 18 5.14 1.33 8.62
N GLU A 19 4.76 0.71 9.71
CA GLU A 19 4.50 -0.74 9.80
C GLU A 19 3.22 -0.94 10.57
N ARG A 20 2.46 -1.96 10.22
CA ARG A 20 1.27 -2.36 10.96
C ARG A 20 0.92 -3.83 10.73
N ASN A 21 0.17 -4.40 11.67
CA ASN A 21 -0.45 -5.70 11.48
C ASN A 21 -1.93 -5.49 11.18
N ILE A 22 -2.45 -6.24 10.22
CA ILE A 22 -3.86 -6.23 9.86
C ILE A 22 -4.41 -7.65 9.83
N ILE A 23 -5.71 -7.77 10.09
CA ILE A 23 -6.46 -9.01 9.92
C ILE A 23 -7.52 -8.74 8.87
N LEU A 24 -7.56 -9.56 7.82
CA LEU A 24 -8.63 -9.49 6.83
C LEU A 24 -9.89 -10.13 7.40
N THR A 25 -10.93 -9.32 7.58
CA THR A 25 -12.23 -9.78 8.05
C THR A 25 -13.16 -10.07 6.88
N GLN A 26 -14.24 -10.82 7.15
CA GLN A 26 -15.29 -11.04 6.17
C GLN A 26 -15.89 -9.71 5.67
N ASP A 27 -16.07 -8.74 6.56
CA ASP A 27 -16.60 -7.42 6.21
C ASP A 27 -15.67 -6.66 5.27
N SER A 28 -14.38 -6.66 5.53
CA SER A 28 -13.36 -6.04 4.66
C SER A 28 -13.38 -6.66 3.26
N LEU A 29 -13.44 -8.00 3.19
CA LEU A 29 -13.51 -8.71 1.92
C LEU A 29 -14.79 -8.41 1.16
N SER A 30 -15.94 -8.46 1.85
CA SER A 30 -17.24 -8.18 1.24
C SER A 30 -17.30 -6.74 0.72
N ASN A 31 -16.84 -5.76 1.50
CA ASN A 31 -16.80 -4.36 1.08
C ASN A 31 -15.93 -4.16 -0.16
N TYR A 32 -14.77 -4.81 -0.21
CA TYR A 32 -13.88 -4.74 -1.37
C TYR A 32 -14.50 -5.38 -2.62
N CYS A 33 -15.05 -6.59 -2.49
CA CYS A 33 -15.70 -7.30 -3.60
C CYS A 33 -16.92 -6.53 -4.11
N ASP A 34 -17.76 -6.00 -3.22
CA ASP A 34 -18.96 -5.24 -3.59
C ASP A 34 -18.58 -3.94 -4.31
N ALA A 35 -17.56 -3.24 -3.85
CA ALA A 35 -17.09 -2.01 -4.48
C ALA A 35 -16.58 -2.23 -5.91
N LEU A 36 -16.02 -3.40 -6.19
CA LEU A 36 -15.50 -3.78 -7.51
C LEU A 36 -16.48 -4.61 -8.35
N GLY A 37 -17.65 -4.97 -7.81
CA GLY A 37 -18.60 -5.85 -8.49
C GLY A 37 -18.09 -7.29 -8.67
N LEU A 38 -17.19 -7.76 -7.80
CA LEU A 38 -16.67 -9.13 -7.85
C LEU A 38 -17.70 -10.11 -7.26
N GLN A 39 -18.10 -11.09 -8.04
CA GLN A 39 -19.12 -12.09 -7.65
C GLN A 39 -18.59 -13.53 -7.68
N GLU A 40 -17.30 -13.71 -7.87
CA GLU A 40 -16.68 -15.02 -7.96
C GLU A 40 -16.77 -15.77 -6.62
N THR A 41 -17.30 -16.96 -6.66
CA THR A 41 -17.51 -17.80 -5.46
C THR A 41 -16.22 -18.30 -4.83
N ILE A 42 -15.09 -18.22 -5.54
CA ILE A 42 -13.76 -18.54 -5.02
C ILE A 42 -13.39 -17.70 -3.80
N TYR A 43 -13.95 -16.49 -3.68
CA TYR A 43 -13.74 -15.60 -2.53
C TYR A 43 -14.71 -15.90 -1.36
N SER A 44 -15.51 -16.93 -1.45
CA SER A 44 -16.45 -17.33 -0.42
C SER A 44 -16.44 -18.84 -0.19
N LYS A 45 -17.21 -19.61 -0.98
CA LYS A 45 -17.45 -21.04 -0.73
C LYS A 45 -16.65 -21.99 -1.61
N ASP A 46 -16.19 -21.55 -2.79
CA ASP A 46 -15.53 -22.41 -3.79
C ASP A 46 -14.01 -22.20 -3.83
N SER A 47 -13.41 -21.82 -2.71
CA SER A 47 -11.95 -21.72 -2.59
C SER A 47 -11.30 -23.10 -2.81
N PRO A 48 -10.20 -23.19 -3.58
CA PRO A 48 -9.42 -24.42 -3.69
C PRO A 48 -8.63 -24.76 -2.43
N TYR A 49 -8.70 -23.88 -1.43
CA TYR A 49 -8.02 -24.01 -0.13
C TYR A 49 -9.06 -24.24 0.97
N GLU A 50 -8.61 -24.63 2.15
CA GLU A 50 -9.46 -24.83 3.33
C GLU A 50 -10.24 -23.55 3.70
N ASN A 51 -9.60 -22.39 3.54
CA ASN A 51 -10.19 -21.08 3.86
C ASN A 51 -10.47 -20.28 2.58
N PRO A 52 -11.48 -19.36 2.61
CA PRO A 52 -11.67 -18.42 1.53
C PRO A 52 -10.43 -17.57 1.26
N ILE A 53 -10.16 -17.30 0.00
CA ILE A 53 -9.07 -16.41 -0.41
C ILE A 53 -9.62 -15.03 -0.73
N ALA A 54 -8.79 -14.01 -0.58
CA ALA A 54 -9.10 -12.65 -0.98
C ALA A 54 -8.59 -12.36 -2.40
N PRO A 55 -9.22 -11.42 -3.11
CA PRO A 55 -8.66 -10.91 -4.35
C PRO A 55 -7.24 -10.40 -4.14
N SER A 56 -6.38 -10.71 -5.08
CA SER A 56 -4.94 -10.45 -4.95
C SER A 56 -4.57 -8.99 -4.77
N MET A 57 -5.37 -8.06 -5.31
CA MET A 57 -5.15 -6.61 -5.20
C MET A 57 -5.74 -5.97 -3.94
N ILE A 58 -6.21 -6.76 -2.96
CA ILE A 58 -6.90 -6.21 -1.78
C ILE A 58 -6.04 -5.24 -0.95
N PHE A 59 -4.71 -5.37 -1.02
CA PHE A 59 -3.77 -4.48 -0.32
C PHE A 59 -3.32 -3.27 -1.15
N VAL A 60 -3.84 -3.07 -2.37
CA VAL A 60 -3.31 -2.06 -3.30
C VAL A 60 -3.32 -0.63 -2.76
N ASN A 61 -4.29 -0.29 -1.93
CA ASN A 61 -4.43 1.05 -1.35
C ASN A 61 -3.75 1.21 0.02
N ASP A 62 -3.24 0.13 0.58
CA ASP A 62 -2.72 0.15 1.95
C ASP A 62 -1.42 0.94 2.08
N LEU A 63 -0.62 1.01 1.01
CA LEU A 63 0.55 1.88 0.96
C LEU A 63 0.18 3.34 1.23
N LEU A 64 -0.86 3.84 0.56
CA LEU A 64 -1.33 5.22 0.75
C LEU A 64 -1.93 5.42 2.13
N ALA A 65 -2.67 4.43 2.65
CA ALA A 65 -3.22 4.49 4.00
C ALA A 65 -2.11 4.61 5.06
N ILE A 66 -1.02 3.85 4.93
CA ILE A 66 0.12 3.93 5.83
C ILE A 66 0.81 5.30 5.74
N TYR A 67 0.93 5.87 4.54
CA TYR A 67 1.41 7.25 4.41
C TYR A 67 0.50 8.24 5.15
N ASP A 68 -0.82 8.13 4.99
CA ASP A 68 -1.79 9.03 5.64
C ASP A 68 -1.81 8.89 7.17
N GLU A 69 -1.47 7.72 7.69
CA GLU A 69 -1.30 7.53 9.14
C GLU A 69 -0.11 8.31 9.70
N ASN A 70 0.96 8.50 8.90
CA ASN A 70 2.24 9.02 9.37
C ASN A 70 2.59 10.42 8.85
N PHE A 71 1.97 10.88 7.78
CA PHE A 71 2.24 12.18 7.15
C PHE A 71 0.96 12.94 6.84
N LYS A 72 1.08 14.28 6.75
CA LYS A 72 0.10 15.12 6.07
C LYS A 72 0.47 15.16 4.59
N ARG A 73 -0.34 14.55 3.74
CA ARG A 73 -0.08 14.50 2.29
C ARG A 73 -0.84 15.61 1.57
N PHE A 74 -0.16 16.23 0.62
CA PHE A 74 -0.73 17.27 -0.25
C PHE A 74 -0.29 17.00 -1.69
N GLY A 75 -1.25 16.93 -2.60
CA GLY A 75 -1.05 17.09 -4.04
C GLY A 75 0.04 16.22 -4.69
N THR A 76 0.12 14.94 -4.38
CA THR A 76 0.99 14.01 -5.11
C THR A 76 0.29 13.43 -6.33
N ILE A 77 1.06 13.18 -7.39
CA ILE A 77 0.56 12.52 -8.59
C ILE A 77 1.03 11.06 -8.57
N HIS A 78 0.09 10.14 -8.74
CA HIS A 78 0.40 8.73 -8.96
C HIS A 78 0.93 8.54 -10.38
N ALA A 79 2.16 8.04 -10.52
CA ALA A 79 2.81 7.89 -11.81
C ALA A 79 2.89 6.44 -12.29
N ALA A 80 3.15 5.50 -11.39
CA ALA A 80 3.30 4.09 -11.73
C ALA A 80 3.02 3.19 -10.53
N LEU A 81 2.59 1.98 -10.82
CA LEU A 81 2.38 0.90 -9.86
C LEU A 81 2.89 -0.41 -10.44
N SER A 82 3.67 -1.14 -9.65
CA SER A 82 4.04 -2.53 -9.91
C SER A 82 3.55 -3.36 -8.72
N TYR A 83 3.01 -4.55 -8.97
CA TYR A 83 2.41 -5.37 -7.93
C TYR A 83 2.70 -6.84 -8.20
N ASP A 84 3.44 -7.48 -7.29
CA ASP A 84 3.85 -8.88 -7.38
C ASP A 84 3.15 -9.72 -6.32
N PHE A 85 2.63 -10.86 -6.72
CA PHE A 85 1.99 -11.84 -5.84
C PHE A 85 2.87 -13.06 -5.63
N TYR A 86 2.99 -13.49 -4.39
CA TYR A 86 3.83 -14.64 -4.05
C TYR A 86 3.06 -15.79 -3.39
N ALA A 87 1.91 -15.50 -2.78
CA ALA A 87 1.11 -16.48 -2.07
C ALA A 87 -0.37 -16.06 -1.99
N PRO A 88 -1.31 -16.99 -1.81
CA PRO A 88 -2.71 -16.68 -1.56
C PRO A 88 -2.89 -15.86 -0.28
N ILE A 89 -3.93 -15.03 -0.28
CA ILE A 89 -4.31 -14.17 0.84
C ILE A 89 -5.59 -14.76 1.46
N PHE A 90 -5.54 -15.08 2.75
CA PHE A 90 -6.64 -15.76 3.44
C PHE A 90 -7.36 -14.84 4.42
N LEU A 91 -8.66 -15.10 4.63
CA LEU A 91 -9.44 -14.48 5.69
C LEU A 91 -8.97 -14.92 7.08
N ASN A 92 -9.18 -14.04 8.06
CA ASN A 92 -8.94 -14.30 9.49
C ASN A 92 -7.48 -14.66 9.81
N LYS A 93 -6.56 -14.27 8.93
CA LYS A 93 -5.12 -14.36 9.15
C LYS A 93 -4.53 -12.97 9.35
N THR A 94 -3.49 -12.90 10.16
CA THR A 94 -2.74 -11.67 10.40
C THR A 94 -1.69 -11.49 9.30
N TYR A 95 -1.65 -10.29 8.73
CA TYR A 95 -0.63 -9.87 7.77
C TYR A 95 0.14 -8.69 8.33
N HIS A 96 1.44 -8.70 8.11
CA HIS A 96 2.31 -7.59 8.47
C HIS A 96 2.57 -6.75 7.22
N GLU A 97 2.31 -5.46 7.31
CA GLU A 97 2.56 -4.49 6.26
C GLU A 97 3.68 -3.54 6.66
N LYS A 98 4.59 -3.30 5.73
CA LYS A 98 5.70 -2.36 5.90
C LYS A 98 5.86 -1.53 4.64
N VAL A 99 5.90 -0.21 4.81
CA VAL A 99 6.17 0.74 3.73
C VAL A 99 7.53 1.39 3.93
N THR A 100 8.36 1.32 2.90
CA THR A 100 9.73 1.85 2.89
C THR A 100 9.93 2.71 1.64
N VAL A 101 10.66 3.80 1.77
CA VAL A 101 11.12 4.60 0.62
C VAL A 101 12.28 3.84 -0.04
N SER A 102 12.08 3.35 -1.27
CA SER A 102 13.11 2.60 -1.98
C SER A 102 13.97 3.45 -2.91
N GLU A 103 13.41 4.49 -3.52
CA GLU A 103 14.17 5.40 -4.37
C GLU A 103 13.64 6.83 -4.26
N LEU A 104 14.56 7.78 -4.38
CA LEU A 104 14.29 9.21 -4.52
C LEU A 104 15.15 9.75 -5.65
N TYR A 105 14.55 10.40 -6.63
CA TYR A 105 15.29 11.03 -7.72
C TYR A 105 14.57 12.28 -8.24
N ILE A 106 15.34 13.16 -8.88
CA ILE A 106 14.81 14.39 -9.50
C ILE A 106 14.78 14.19 -11.01
N LYS A 107 13.61 14.42 -11.62
CA LYS A 107 13.42 14.38 -13.06
C LYS A 107 12.44 15.45 -13.47
N ARG A 108 12.80 16.23 -14.49
CA ARG A 108 11.98 17.34 -14.99
C ARG A 108 11.58 18.33 -13.89
N GLN A 109 12.53 18.66 -13.01
CA GLN A 109 12.35 19.58 -11.88
C GLN A 109 11.26 19.16 -10.88
N LYS A 110 10.96 17.88 -10.81
CA LYS A 110 10.04 17.28 -9.85
C LYS A 110 10.74 16.20 -9.02
N GLY A 111 10.26 16.00 -7.81
CA GLY A 111 10.68 14.90 -6.96
C GLY A 111 9.91 13.63 -7.30
N TRP A 112 10.62 12.55 -7.56
CA TRP A 112 10.05 11.23 -7.84
C TRP A 112 10.37 10.30 -6.68
N ILE A 113 9.34 9.68 -6.15
CA ILE A 113 9.42 8.85 -4.95
C ILE A 113 8.93 7.46 -5.33
N VAL A 114 9.79 6.46 -5.17
CA VAL A 114 9.39 5.06 -5.25
C VAL A 114 9.29 4.51 -3.84
N SER A 115 8.11 4.03 -3.49
CA SER A 115 7.82 3.42 -2.19
C SER A 115 7.49 1.96 -2.37
N GLU A 116 7.97 1.13 -1.45
CA GLU A 116 7.71 -0.30 -1.42
C GLU A 116 6.73 -0.62 -0.29
N LEU A 117 5.63 -1.29 -0.62
CA LEU A 117 4.80 -2.01 0.35
C LEU A 117 5.20 -3.48 0.31
N LEU A 118 5.61 -4.01 1.44
CA LEU A 118 5.85 -5.43 1.62
C LEU A 118 4.81 -6.00 2.59
N VAL A 119 4.06 -7.00 2.14
CA VAL A 119 3.08 -7.71 2.96
C VAL A 119 3.60 -9.12 3.22
N SER A 120 3.66 -9.50 4.48
CA SER A 120 4.12 -10.82 4.93
C SER A 120 3.04 -11.51 5.75
N ASN A 121 3.01 -12.84 5.70
CA ASN A 121 2.09 -13.63 6.52
C ASN A 121 2.63 -13.86 7.95
N GLU A 122 1.89 -14.59 8.77
CA GLU A 122 2.27 -14.90 10.17
C GLU A 122 3.58 -15.67 10.30
N GLU A 123 3.99 -16.39 9.25
CA GLU A 123 5.27 -17.12 9.19
C GLU A 123 6.43 -16.24 8.68
N GLY A 124 6.18 -14.97 8.41
CA GLY A 124 7.17 -14.05 7.86
C GLY A 124 7.44 -14.23 6.37
N LYS A 125 6.64 -15.04 5.68
CA LYS A 125 6.77 -15.22 4.22
C LYS A 125 6.11 -14.07 3.48
N LYS A 126 6.79 -13.61 2.43
CA LYS A 126 6.31 -12.58 1.52
C LYS A 126 5.04 -13.05 0.80
N VAL A 127 4.01 -12.23 0.83
CA VAL A 127 2.73 -12.48 0.16
C VAL A 127 2.53 -11.54 -1.00
N VAL A 128 2.79 -10.25 -0.79
CA VAL A 128 2.67 -9.19 -1.79
C VAL A 128 3.86 -8.25 -1.70
N ARG A 129 4.34 -7.78 -2.83
CA ARG A 129 5.27 -6.68 -2.96
C ARG A 129 4.72 -5.68 -3.96
N SER A 130 4.55 -4.44 -3.54
CA SER A 130 4.09 -3.36 -4.41
C SER A 130 5.12 -2.25 -4.46
N LEU A 131 5.40 -1.73 -5.65
CA LEU A 131 6.19 -0.51 -5.86
C LEU A 131 5.27 0.56 -6.41
N HIS A 132 5.17 1.66 -5.68
CA HIS A 132 4.35 2.81 -6.02
C HIS A 132 5.23 4.00 -6.30
N THR A 133 5.10 4.59 -7.49
CA THR A 133 5.85 5.79 -7.88
C THR A 133 4.93 7.00 -7.83
N SER A 134 5.32 7.99 -7.03
CA SER A 134 4.63 9.28 -6.91
C SER A 134 5.53 10.41 -7.37
N VAL A 135 4.92 11.49 -7.82
CA VAL A 135 5.60 12.73 -8.19
C VAL A 135 5.10 13.86 -7.30
N LEU A 136 6.02 14.63 -6.75
CA LEU A 136 5.69 15.79 -5.95
C LEU A 136 6.53 17.01 -6.35
N SER A 137 5.98 18.20 -6.06
CA SER A 137 6.71 19.44 -6.25
C SER A 137 7.85 19.58 -5.26
N LEU A 138 8.99 20.11 -5.71
CA LEU A 138 10.15 20.37 -4.85
C LEU A 138 10.02 21.65 -4.04
N THR A 139 9.07 22.53 -4.37
CA THR A 139 8.84 23.81 -3.70
C THR A 139 7.47 23.84 -3.02
N ARG A 140 7.43 24.40 -1.80
CA ARG A 140 6.18 24.53 -1.01
C ARG A 140 5.12 25.39 -1.70
N GLU A 141 5.50 26.32 -2.59
CA GLU A 141 4.59 27.29 -3.19
C GLU A 141 3.49 26.68 -4.09
N HIS A 142 3.66 25.43 -4.52
CA HIS A 142 2.68 24.75 -5.38
C HIS A 142 1.83 23.71 -4.65
N GLN A 143 1.98 23.59 -3.33
CA GLN A 143 1.22 22.60 -2.54
C GLN A 143 -0.10 23.14 -1.98
N SER A 144 -0.37 24.45 -2.12
CA SER A 144 -1.53 25.13 -1.51
C SER A 144 -2.60 25.61 -2.51
N SER A 145 -2.60 25.11 -3.74
CA SER A 145 -3.65 25.44 -4.73
C SER A 145 -4.52 24.24 -5.07
#